data_ff1c02d58dfd16c934ff27e01c2abced
#
_entry.id   ff1c02d58dfd16c934ff27e01c2abced
#
_cell.length_a   1.000
_cell.length_b   1.000
_cell.length_c   1.000
_cell.angle_alpha   90.00
_cell.angle_beta   90.00
_cell.angle_gamma   90.00
#
_symmetry.space_group_name_H-M   'P 1'
#
loop_
_entity.id
_entity.type
_entity.pdbx_description
1 polymer ?
#
loop_
_entity_poly.entity_id
_entity_poly.type
_entity_poly.pdbx_seq_one_letter_code
_entity_poly.pdbx_strand_id
1 'polypeptide(L)'
;MVETPEDAPSLTDLWRTLRRYLPWALGAALVMALGAYLVGRSLPPRYQSGARLVASQGVLSPTLGSLPQVALSLDGRAFREAALSREVRQLALRRVLGEGAPPLEEAERRYRFRANLVEGRISVVLTLSLQAPTPEEAKALAEAWAGALLEWDQNRIRQGFRQYRTSLEAQALALEKELENPTLSEQDRLSLQAALGNTLRDLQLARALEATASGQLALLDPASPGVQVFPRPLLFGALSGALGGFLVLLLGFLREGLDQSLRSPEEAHRLTGLPVLAEFPALPPGSPVEESEAFREAASYLRTSLTPLLAGEEQKVLLVTSPAPGEGKTGLALSLARAFARSGRKTLLVDADLRHPLLTRRAQAFYPGVPGEGEGLDRFLTSAASLPRFLPLEEGLWLLPAYAPLPDPAEALGREARNFFRYLEGLGYEVVVLDTPPLAFPDALVLAPRASGVLLVVAERRTDRRALQAAWDTLRQLGVRVLGLVVNRVREGRLWSGQGGYAYAYRYRYRYRRASAASPKKR
;
A
#
# COMPACT_ATOMS: atom_id res chain seq x y z
N MET A 1 -25.45 11.81 19.93
CA MET A 1 -25.80 10.89 18.82
C MET A 1 -24.65 9.92 18.67
N VAL A 2 -24.86 8.68 19.02
CA VAL A 2 -23.84 7.61 18.98
C VAL A 2 -23.63 7.27 17.51
N GLU A 3 -22.43 7.52 16.99
CA GLU A 3 -21.99 7.01 15.69
C GLU A 3 -22.04 5.49 15.73
N THR A 4 -22.94 4.91 14.96
CA THR A 4 -23.01 3.46 14.79
C THR A 4 -21.82 3.01 13.92
N PRO A 5 -21.13 1.92 14.26
CA PRO A 5 -19.95 1.45 13.55
C PRO A 5 -20.28 0.69 12.24
N GLU A 6 -21.22 1.20 11.41
CA GLU A 6 -21.64 0.55 10.16
C GLU A 6 -20.90 1.01 8.89
N ASP A 7 -19.94 1.91 9.03
CA ASP A 7 -19.08 2.35 7.90
C ASP A 7 -17.86 1.44 7.63
N ALA A 8 -17.76 0.31 8.33
CA ALA A 8 -16.69 -0.65 8.05
C ALA A 8 -16.86 -1.24 6.64
N PRO A 9 -15.82 -1.21 5.80
CA PRO A 9 -15.88 -1.77 4.46
C PRO A 9 -16.25 -3.25 4.53
N SER A 10 -17.28 -3.66 3.78
CA SER A 10 -17.70 -5.05 3.75
C SER A 10 -16.59 -5.94 3.18
N LEU A 11 -16.50 -7.21 3.64
CA LEU A 11 -15.52 -8.18 3.11
C LEU A 11 -15.60 -8.30 1.58
N THR A 12 -16.78 -8.11 0.99
CA THR A 12 -16.99 -8.11 -0.46
C THR A 12 -16.36 -6.91 -1.14
N ASP A 13 -16.31 -5.75 -0.50
CA ASP A 13 -15.67 -4.55 -1.04
C ASP A 13 -14.15 -4.66 -0.96
N LEU A 14 -13.63 -5.19 0.15
CA LEU A 14 -12.20 -5.49 0.29
C LEU A 14 -11.74 -6.49 -0.78
N TRP A 15 -12.51 -7.56 -1.02
CA TRP A 15 -12.20 -8.54 -2.05
C TRP A 15 -12.22 -7.95 -3.46
N ARG A 16 -13.17 -7.06 -3.77
CA ARG A 16 -13.23 -6.37 -5.07
C ARG A 16 -12.03 -5.46 -5.28
N THR A 17 -11.67 -4.69 -4.26
CA THR A 17 -10.50 -3.80 -4.30
C THR A 17 -9.24 -4.62 -4.53
N LEU A 18 -9.06 -5.70 -3.75
CA LEU A 18 -7.93 -6.61 -3.93
C LEU A 18 -7.87 -7.16 -5.37
N ARG A 19 -8.97 -7.71 -5.88
CA ARG A 19 -9.02 -8.28 -7.24
C ARG A 19 -8.72 -7.24 -8.33
N ARG A 20 -9.09 -5.98 -8.11
CA ARG A 20 -8.83 -4.88 -9.05
C ARG A 20 -7.36 -4.48 -9.10
N TYR A 21 -6.70 -4.42 -7.94
CA TYR A 21 -5.32 -3.96 -7.83
C TYR A 21 -4.29 -5.09 -7.85
N LEU A 22 -4.70 -6.34 -7.66
CA LEU A 22 -3.83 -7.52 -7.65
C LEU A 22 -2.96 -7.64 -8.92
N PRO A 23 -3.47 -7.46 -10.15
CA PRO A 23 -2.63 -7.54 -11.35
C PRO A 23 -1.54 -6.46 -11.37
N TRP A 24 -1.86 -5.26 -10.92
CA TRP A 24 -0.90 -4.15 -10.81
C TRP A 24 0.12 -4.39 -9.71
N ALA A 25 -0.32 -4.95 -8.57
CA ALA A 25 0.57 -5.33 -7.47
C ALA A 25 1.56 -6.42 -7.89
N LEU A 26 1.09 -7.45 -8.61
CA LEU A 26 1.95 -8.50 -9.15
C LEU A 26 2.93 -7.96 -10.20
N GLY A 27 2.49 -7.05 -11.07
CA GLY A 27 3.35 -6.38 -12.04
C GLY A 27 4.44 -5.55 -11.36
N ALA A 28 4.07 -4.73 -10.37
CA ALA A 28 5.03 -3.94 -9.60
C ALA A 28 5.99 -4.82 -8.79
N ALA A 29 5.50 -5.90 -8.17
CA ALA A 29 6.31 -6.87 -7.46
C ALA A 29 7.36 -7.49 -8.38
N LEU A 30 6.97 -7.91 -9.59
CA LEU A 30 7.89 -8.51 -10.57
C LEU A 30 8.96 -7.52 -11.02
N VAL A 31 8.57 -6.28 -11.35
CA VAL A 31 9.51 -5.23 -11.80
C VAL A 31 10.50 -4.88 -10.68
N MET A 32 10.02 -4.68 -9.47
CA MET A 32 10.86 -4.37 -8.31
C MET A 32 11.78 -5.54 -7.95
N ALA A 33 11.27 -6.77 -7.99
CA ALA A 33 12.07 -7.97 -7.73
C ALA A 33 13.20 -8.14 -8.76
N LEU A 34 12.88 -8.00 -10.04
CA LEU A 34 13.87 -8.11 -11.12
C LEU A 34 14.92 -6.99 -11.04
N GLY A 35 14.50 -5.75 -10.81
CA GLY A 35 15.40 -4.61 -10.65
C GLY A 35 16.37 -4.81 -9.48
N ALA A 36 15.87 -5.17 -8.30
CA ALA A 36 16.68 -5.43 -7.12
C ALA A 36 17.61 -6.67 -7.29
N TYR A 37 17.13 -7.69 -7.98
CA TYR A 37 17.95 -8.86 -8.34
C TYR A 37 19.13 -8.47 -9.24
N LEU A 38 18.89 -7.71 -10.31
CA LEU A 38 19.93 -7.27 -11.24
C LEU A 38 20.94 -6.34 -10.55
N VAL A 39 20.47 -5.39 -9.76
CA VAL A 39 21.33 -4.53 -8.96
C VAL A 39 22.13 -5.35 -7.95
N GLY A 40 21.48 -6.28 -7.25
CA GLY A 40 22.17 -7.18 -6.32
C GLY A 40 23.25 -8.00 -7.00
N ARG A 41 23.03 -8.45 -8.24
CA ARG A 41 24.01 -9.23 -9.01
C ARG A 41 25.21 -8.39 -9.50
N SER A 42 25.04 -7.09 -9.70
CA SER A 42 26.11 -6.16 -10.11
C SER A 42 27.02 -5.71 -8.96
N LEU A 43 26.60 -5.93 -7.71
CA LEU A 43 27.40 -5.56 -6.54
C LEU A 43 28.58 -6.53 -6.36
N PRO A 44 29.76 -6.04 -5.91
CA PRO A 44 30.93 -6.87 -5.69
C PRO A 44 30.65 -7.95 -4.63
N PRO A 45 30.95 -9.23 -4.91
CA PRO A 45 30.70 -10.33 -4.00
C PRO A 45 31.63 -10.24 -2.78
N ARG A 46 31.16 -10.73 -1.64
CA ARG A 46 31.94 -10.92 -0.43
C ARG A 46 31.75 -12.34 0.06
N TYR A 47 32.86 -12.99 0.35
CA TYR A 47 32.92 -14.36 0.82
C TYR A 47 33.36 -14.37 2.28
N GLN A 48 32.75 -15.21 3.07
CA GLN A 48 33.09 -15.38 4.49
C GLN A 48 33.63 -16.77 4.73
N SER A 49 34.74 -16.82 5.43
CA SER A 49 35.33 -18.03 6.00
C SER A 49 35.50 -17.85 7.51
N GLY A 50 35.52 -18.94 8.26
CA GLY A 50 35.73 -18.89 9.69
C GLY A 50 36.45 -20.09 10.22
N ALA A 51 37.30 -19.88 11.24
CA ALA A 51 37.98 -20.88 12.01
C ALA A 51 37.51 -20.84 13.47
N ARG A 52 37.55 -21.97 14.15
CA ARG A 52 37.21 -22.06 15.58
C ARG A 52 38.41 -22.48 16.38
N LEU A 53 38.66 -21.79 17.46
CA LEU A 53 39.69 -22.13 18.42
C LEU A 53 39.02 -22.38 19.79
N VAL A 54 39.58 -23.24 20.57
CA VAL A 54 39.18 -23.54 21.93
C VAL A 54 40.31 -23.16 22.86
N ALA A 55 39.99 -22.37 23.90
CA ALA A 55 40.86 -22.18 25.04
C ALA A 55 40.47 -23.20 26.11
N SER A 56 41.35 -24.13 26.41
CA SER A 56 41.21 -24.96 27.61
C SER A 56 41.60 -24.07 28.79
N GLN A 57 40.74 -23.94 29.81
CA GLN A 57 41.18 -23.49 31.09
C GLN A 57 42.10 -24.59 31.63
N GLY A 58 43.38 -24.47 31.29
CA GLY A 58 44.35 -25.51 31.58
C GLY A 58 44.42 -25.76 33.09
N VAL A 59 44.02 -26.94 33.43
CA VAL A 59 44.48 -27.58 34.67
C VAL A 59 45.99 -27.77 34.48
N LEU A 60 46.78 -26.75 34.76
CA LEU A 60 48.19 -26.93 35.06
C LEU A 60 48.22 -27.93 36.21
N SER A 61 48.80 -29.10 35.95
CA SER A 61 48.84 -30.22 36.90
C SER A 61 49.19 -29.73 38.32
N PRO A 62 48.44 -30.17 39.37
CA PRO A 62 48.63 -29.71 40.75
C PRO A 62 50.01 -29.94 41.35
N THR A 63 50.92 -30.61 40.61
CA THR A 63 52.29 -30.93 41.04
C THR A 63 53.30 -29.79 40.89
N LEU A 64 52.89 -28.62 40.39
CA LEU A 64 53.73 -27.42 40.16
C LEU A 64 53.47 -26.34 41.22
N GLY A 65 53.46 -26.68 42.48
CA GLY A 65 53.01 -25.88 43.64
C GLY A 65 53.75 -24.57 43.95
N SER A 66 54.69 -24.10 43.10
CA SER A 66 55.42 -22.85 43.34
C SER A 66 55.46 -21.90 42.14
N LEU A 67 54.82 -22.26 41.02
CA LEU A 67 54.79 -21.37 39.86
C LEU A 67 53.67 -20.30 39.99
N PRO A 68 53.93 -19.05 39.58
CA PRO A 68 52.91 -18.01 39.60
C PRO A 68 51.80 -18.34 38.59
N GLN A 69 50.76 -19.04 39.05
CA GLN A 69 49.62 -19.47 38.23
C GLN A 69 48.84 -18.29 37.62
N VAL A 70 48.97 -17.10 38.23
CA VAL A 70 48.14 -15.92 37.89
C VAL A 70 48.61 -15.19 36.63
N ALA A 71 49.87 -15.35 36.22
CA ALA A 71 50.42 -14.56 35.09
C ALA A 71 50.25 -15.21 33.72
N LEU A 72 49.85 -16.48 33.64
CA LEU A 72 49.83 -17.25 32.39
C LEU A 72 48.41 -17.55 31.82
N SER A 73 47.37 -17.50 32.64
CA SER A 73 46.01 -17.75 32.19
C SER A 73 45.34 -16.44 31.74
N LEU A 74 44.83 -16.43 30.49
CA LEU A 74 43.99 -15.38 29.99
C LEU A 74 42.53 -15.83 29.99
N ASP A 75 41.62 -14.88 30.21
CA ASP A 75 40.21 -15.08 30.04
C ASP A 75 39.81 -15.02 28.55
N GLY A 76 38.59 -15.44 28.23
CA GLY A 76 38.09 -15.45 26.86
C GLY A 76 38.08 -14.06 26.22
N ARG A 77 37.87 -13.00 27.00
CA ARG A 77 37.82 -11.63 26.49
C ARG A 77 39.20 -11.17 26.02
N ALA A 78 40.24 -11.48 26.80
CA ALA A 78 41.62 -11.17 26.42
C ALA A 78 42.02 -11.87 25.10
N PHE A 79 41.60 -13.12 24.87
CA PHE A 79 41.84 -13.80 23.61
C PHE A 79 41.10 -13.14 22.44
N ARG A 80 39.89 -12.66 22.65
CA ARG A 80 39.16 -11.92 21.62
C ARG A 80 39.84 -10.59 21.28
N GLU A 81 40.29 -9.88 22.27
CA GLU A 81 41.06 -8.62 22.10
C GLU A 81 42.39 -8.86 21.39
N ALA A 82 43.09 -9.92 21.76
CA ALA A 82 44.32 -10.34 21.08
C ALA A 82 44.08 -10.69 19.62
N ALA A 83 43.03 -11.44 19.33
CA ALA A 83 42.64 -11.77 17.95
C ALA A 83 42.37 -10.51 17.09
N LEU A 84 41.78 -9.48 17.70
CA LEU A 84 41.48 -8.21 17.04
C LEU A 84 42.63 -7.19 17.17
N SER A 85 43.74 -7.54 17.84
CA SER A 85 44.89 -6.65 17.95
C SER A 85 45.51 -6.35 16.57
N ARG A 86 46.16 -5.20 16.50
CA ARG A 86 46.87 -4.78 15.26
C ARG A 86 47.96 -5.77 14.86
N GLU A 87 48.67 -6.30 15.83
CA GLU A 87 49.78 -7.22 15.65
C GLU A 87 49.32 -8.54 15.00
N VAL A 88 48.32 -9.21 15.57
CA VAL A 88 47.82 -10.51 15.08
C VAL A 88 47.18 -10.37 13.71
N ARG A 89 46.40 -9.33 13.48
CA ARG A 89 45.76 -9.09 12.16
C ARG A 89 46.79 -8.74 11.08
N GLN A 90 47.78 -7.92 11.41
CA GLN A 90 48.86 -7.57 10.48
C GLN A 90 49.72 -8.76 10.13
N LEU A 91 50.01 -9.63 11.12
CA LEU A 91 50.75 -10.87 10.92
C LEU A 91 50.00 -11.83 9.97
N ALA A 92 48.68 -11.95 10.17
CA ALA A 92 47.82 -12.76 9.27
C ALA A 92 47.85 -12.23 7.83
N LEU A 93 47.72 -10.92 7.63
CA LEU A 93 47.80 -10.27 6.32
C LEU A 93 49.16 -10.51 5.63
N ARG A 94 50.25 -10.33 6.36
CA ARG A 94 51.59 -10.55 5.82
C ARG A 94 51.84 -12.01 5.38
N ARG A 95 51.25 -12.98 6.08
CA ARG A 95 51.41 -14.42 5.73
C ARG A 95 50.75 -14.78 4.39
N VAL A 96 49.66 -14.12 4.04
CA VAL A 96 48.94 -14.42 2.81
C VAL A 96 49.33 -13.50 1.66
N LEU A 97 49.49 -12.19 1.97
CA LEU A 97 49.75 -11.15 0.97
C LEU A 97 51.24 -10.81 0.80
N GLY A 98 52.12 -11.41 1.61
CA GLY A 98 53.57 -11.16 1.59
C GLY A 98 53.97 -9.78 2.15
N GLU A 99 55.18 -9.33 1.80
CA GLU A 99 55.71 -8.03 2.23
C GLU A 99 54.94 -6.84 1.68
N GLY A 100 54.21 -6.99 0.61
CA GLY A 100 53.32 -5.98 0.03
C GLY A 100 51.95 -5.84 0.72
N ALA A 101 51.74 -6.49 1.89
CA ALA A 101 50.47 -6.41 2.60
C ALA A 101 50.16 -4.94 2.98
N PRO A 102 48.97 -4.42 2.65
CA PRO A 102 48.60 -3.06 2.95
C PRO A 102 48.55 -2.80 4.45
N PRO A 103 48.72 -1.54 4.90
CA PRO A 103 48.50 -1.15 6.29
C PRO A 103 47.10 -1.58 6.73
N LEU A 104 46.95 -1.89 8.03
CA LEU A 104 45.67 -2.40 8.56
C LEU A 104 44.48 -1.50 8.26
N GLU A 105 44.66 -0.18 8.29
CA GLU A 105 43.62 0.80 7.99
C GLU A 105 43.10 0.71 6.57
N GLU A 106 43.96 0.40 5.62
CA GLU A 106 43.57 0.15 4.22
C GLU A 106 43.00 -1.26 4.04
N ALA A 107 43.61 -2.25 4.71
CA ALA A 107 43.14 -3.64 4.69
C ALA A 107 41.71 -3.79 5.25
N GLU A 108 41.33 -3.03 6.27
CA GLU A 108 39.97 -3.07 6.88
C GLU A 108 38.86 -2.60 5.93
N ARG A 109 39.15 -1.85 4.89
CA ARG A 109 38.18 -1.52 3.83
C ARG A 109 37.88 -2.73 2.95
N ARG A 110 38.88 -3.60 2.76
CA ARG A 110 38.81 -4.79 1.90
C ARG A 110 38.44 -6.05 2.68
N TYR A 111 38.99 -6.22 3.88
CA TYR A 111 38.82 -7.40 4.72
C TYR A 111 38.12 -7.03 6.03
N ARG A 112 37.14 -7.85 6.44
CA ARG A 112 36.43 -7.62 7.71
C ARG A 112 36.72 -8.77 8.67
N PHE A 113 37.42 -8.46 9.75
CA PHE A 113 37.75 -9.38 10.84
C PHE A 113 36.69 -9.28 11.94
N ARG A 114 36.11 -10.41 12.34
CA ARG A 114 35.17 -10.51 13.47
C ARG A 114 35.54 -11.70 14.33
N ALA A 115 35.72 -11.48 15.62
CA ALA A 115 35.97 -12.51 16.60
C ALA A 115 34.79 -12.56 17.58
N ASN A 116 34.11 -13.69 17.62
CA ASN A 116 33.00 -13.95 18.53
C ASN A 116 33.41 -14.97 19.57
N LEU A 117 33.00 -14.72 20.82
CA LEU A 117 33.32 -15.56 21.96
C LEU A 117 32.07 -16.27 22.44
N VAL A 118 32.18 -17.56 22.70
CA VAL A 118 31.15 -18.37 23.36
C VAL A 118 31.78 -18.98 24.62
N GLU A 119 31.35 -18.53 25.77
CA GLU A 119 31.82 -19.03 27.06
C GLU A 119 30.98 -20.22 27.49
N GLY A 120 31.64 -21.38 27.65
CA GLY A 120 31.11 -22.58 28.28
C GLY A 120 31.59 -22.71 29.72
N ARG A 121 31.08 -23.70 30.46
CA ARG A 121 31.48 -23.91 31.88
C ARG A 121 32.96 -24.30 32.05
N ILE A 122 33.57 -24.95 31.09
CA ILE A 122 34.92 -25.53 31.21
C ILE A 122 35.84 -25.06 30.08
N SER A 123 35.27 -24.57 28.98
CA SER A 123 36.02 -24.15 27.80
C SER A 123 35.46 -22.87 27.22
N VAL A 124 36.31 -22.12 26.56
CA VAL A 124 35.94 -20.92 25.82
C VAL A 124 36.18 -21.19 24.33
N VAL A 125 35.15 -21.04 23.52
CA VAL A 125 35.26 -21.19 22.06
C VAL A 125 35.31 -19.82 21.41
N LEU A 126 36.42 -19.54 20.73
CA LEU A 126 36.60 -18.34 19.93
C LEU A 126 36.35 -18.64 18.46
N THR A 127 35.33 -18.03 17.89
CA THR A 127 34.99 -18.12 16.47
C THR A 127 35.53 -16.92 15.72
N LEU A 128 36.49 -17.14 14.86
CA LEU A 128 37.06 -16.13 13.97
C LEU A 128 36.28 -16.15 12.65
N SER A 129 35.77 -15.00 12.21
CA SER A 129 35.05 -14.87 10.93
C SER A 129 35.68 -13.77 10.10
N LEU A 130 36.11 -14.10 8.89
CA LEU A 130 36.74 -13.17 7.97
C LEU A 130 35.94 -13.04 6.69
N GLN A 131 35.76 -11.81 6.20
CA GLN A 131 35.15 -11.55 4.90
C GLN A 131 36.20 -10.98 3.94
N ALA A 132 36.25 -11.54 2.71
CA ALA A 132 37.17 -11.16 1.64
C ALA A 132 36.45 -11.11 0.28
N PRO A 133 37.07 -10.49 -0.76
CA PRO A 133 36.49 -10.41 -2.11
C PRO A 133 36.42 -11.76 -2.83
N THR A 134 37.29 -12.69 -2.53
CA THR A 134 37.32 -14.04 -3.15
C THR A 134 37.20 -15.13 -2.09
N PRO A 135 36.68 -16.33 -2.43
CA PRO A 135 36.56 -17.45 -1.50
C PRO A 135 37.91 -17.97 -1.04
N GLU A 136 38.91 -17.95 -1.93
CA GLU A 136 40.29 -18.40 -1.65
C GLU A 136 40.98 -17.45 -0.65
N GLU A 137 40.89 -16.12 -0.88
CA GLU A 137 41.43 -15.12 0.06
C GLU A 137 40.73 -15.24 1.42
N ALA A 138 39.39 -15.44 1.46
CA ALA A 138 38.65 -15.57 2.70
C ALA A 138 39.17 -16.76 3.53
N LYS A 139 39.36 -17.91 2.89
CA LYS A 139 39.86 -19.11 3.55
C LYS A 139 41.31 -18.95 3.99
N ALA A 140 42.20 -18.56 3.07
CA ALA A 140 43.63 -18.39 3.37
C ALA A 140 43.90 -17.40 4.49
N LEU A 141 43.20 -16.26 4.48
CA LEU A 141 43.33 -15.23 5.54
C LEU A 141 42.74 -15.71 6.87
N ALA A 142 41.63 -16.48 6.87
CA ALA A 142 41.07 -17.02 8.11
C ALA A 142 42.01 -18.09 8.71
N GLU A 143 42.63 -18.94 7.91
CA GLU A 143 43.65 -19.88 8.36
C GLU A 143 44.88 -19.16 8.91
N ALA A 144 45.40 -18.17 8.16
CA ALA A 144 46.54 -17.39 8.58
C ALA A 144 46.27 -16.60 9.88
N TRP A 145 45.05 -16.10 10.05
CA TRP A 145 44.65 -15.37 11.27
C TRP A 145 44.54 -16.30 12.47
N ALA A 146 43.93 -17.49 12.31
CA ALA A 146 43.91 -18.48 13.38
C ALA A 146 45.36 -18.90 13.77
N GLY A 147 46.21 -19.16 12.76
CA GLY A 147 47.63 -19.48 12.97
C GLY A 147 48.42 -18.36 13.64
N ALA A 148 48.16 -17.09 13.27
CA ALA A 148 48.81 -15.94 13.90
C ALA A 148 48.41 -15.77 15.39
N LEU A 149 47.15 -16.06 15.70
CA LEU A 149 46.67 -16.01 17.09
C LEU A 149 47.26 -17.14 17.94
N LEU A 150 47.37 -18.35 17.38
CA LEU A 150 48.01 -19.49 18.06
C LEU A 150 49.48 -19.22 18.32
N GLU A 151 50.21 -18.66 17.37
CA GLU A 151 51.62 -18.28 17.54
C GLU A 151 51.78 -17.16 18.56
N TRP A 152 50.89 -16.13 18.54
CA TRP A 152 50.88 -15.06 19.54
C TRP A 152 50.70 -15.63 20.95
N ASP A 153 49.75 -16.56 21.15
CA ASP A 153 49.53 -17.20 22.45
C ASP A 153 50.72 -18.03 22.92
N GLN A 154 51.31 -18.82 22.02
CA GLN A 154 52.49 -19.59 22.30
C GLN A 154 53.69 -18.69 22.67
N ASN A 155 53.91 -17.61 21.93
CA ASN A 155 55.01 -16.67 22.20
C ASN A 155 54.82 -15.96 23.54
N ARG A 156 53.58 -15.59 23.86
CA ARG A 156 53.21 -14.99 25.14
C ARG A 156 53.59 -15.89 26.33
N ILE A 157 53.21 -17.17 26.23
CA ILE A 157 53.52 -18.14 27.29
C ILE A 157 55.03 -18.37 27.38
N ARG A 158 55.72 -18.51 26.27
CA ARG A 158 57.21 -18.62 26.25
C ARG A 158 57.87 -17.38 26.87
N GLN A 159 57.42 -16.20 26.58
CA GLN A 159 57.92 -14.97 27.18
C GLN A 159 57.71 -14.94 28.70
N GLY A 160 56.53 -15.38 29.18
CA GLY A 160 56.27 -15.50 30.62
C GLY A 160 57.24 -16.45 31.31
N PHE A 161 57.50 -17.63 30.77
CA PHE A 161 58.51 -18.57 31.32
C PHE A 161 59.92 -18.02 31.22
N ARG A 162 60.27 -17.30 30.16
CA ARG A 162 61.59 -16.65 30.03
C ARG A 162 61.78 -15.58 31.10
N GLN A 163 60.81 -14.75 31.38
CA GLN A 163 60.86 -13.75 32.44
C GLN A 163 60.99 -14.41 33.81
N TYR A 164 60.22 -15.47 34.06
CA TYR A 164 60.31 -16.24 35.30
C TYR A 164 61.72 -16.86 35.48
N ARG A 165 62.27 -17.48 34.44
CA ARG A 165 63.63 -18.01 34.41
C ARG A 165 64.67 -16.92 34.74
N THR A 166 64.60 -15.76 34.10
CA THR A 166 65.50 -14.62 34.36
C THR A 166 65.40 -14.14 35.79
N SER A 167 64.25 -14.13 36.42
CA SER A 167 64.04 -13.80 37.81
C SER A 167 64.67 -14.83 38.72
N LEU A 168 64.55 -16.14 38.41
CA LEU A 168 65.23 -17.21 39.20
C LEU A 168 66.71 -17.16 39.04
N GLU A 169 67.29 -16.85 37.88
CA GLU A 169 68.72 -16.67 37.63
C GLU A 169 69.26 -15.50 38.48
N ALA A 170 68.54 -14.39 38.59
CA ALA A 170 68.89 -13.25 39.45
C ALA A 170 68.84 -13.61 40.95
N GLN A 171 67.82 -14.39 41.37
CA GLN A 171 67.69 -14.89 42.71
C GLN A 171 68.86 -15.84 43.10
N ALA A 172 69.15 -16.78 42.19
CA ALA A 172 70.28 -17.71 42.44
C ALA A 172 71.61 -16.96 42.62
N LEU A 173 71.86 -16.00 41.70
CA LEU A 173 73.06 -15.16 41.79
C LEU A 173 73.13 -14.34 43.11
N ALA A 174 71.97 -13.83 43.56
CA ALA A 174 71.93 -13.10 44.85
C ALA A 174 72.22 -14.02 46.04
N LEU A 175 71.68 -15.22 46.08
CA LEU A 175 71.92 -16.24 47.08
C LEU A 175 73.36 -16.74 47.06
N GLU A 176 74.00 -16.92 45.93
CA GLU A 176 75.41 -17.26 45.78
C GLU A 176 76.28 -16.17 46.37
N LYS A 177 75.99 -14.92 46.02
CA LYS A 177 76.75 -13.75 46.59
C LYS A 177 76.58 -13.60 48.10
N GLU A 178 75.39 -13.93 48.62
CA GLU A 178 75.13 -13.88 50.06
C GLU A 178 75.91 -15.01 50.79
N LEU A 179 76.04 -16.19 50.20
CA LEU A 179 76.86 -17.32 50.70
C LEU A 179 78.33 -17.04 50.73
N GLU A 180 78.88 -16.07 49.99
CA GLU A 180 80.28 -15.63 50.03
C GLU A 180 80.56 -14.80 51.24
N ASN A 181 79.55 -14.35 52.02
CA ASN A 181 79.76 -13.54 53.22
C ASN A 181 80.40 -14.40 54.33
N PRO A 182 81.64 -14.03 54.81
CA PRO A 182 82.37 -14.81 55.82
C PRO A 182 81.77 -14.72 57.21
N THR A 183 80.86 -13.80 57.48
CA THR A 183 80.27 -13.54 58.82
C THR A 183 78.97 -14.36 59.06
N LEU A 184 78.56 -15.23 58.16
CA LEU A 184 77.35 -16.01 58.32
C LEU A 184 77.53 -17.08 59.41
N SER A 185 76.44 -17.27 60.21
CA SER A 185 76.38 -18.42 61.12
C SER A 185 76.24 -19.73 60.30
N GLU A 186 76.66 -20.85 60.90
CA GLU A 186 76.54 -22.17 60.24
C GLU A 186 75.08 -22.56 59.87
N GLN A 187 74.14 -22.13 60.70
CA GLN A 187 72.71 -22.34 60.50
C GLN A 187 72.14 -21.48 59.33
N ASP A 188 72.61 -20.22 59.24
CA ASP A 188 72.20 -19.33 58.09
C ASP A 188 72.79 -19.85 56.76
N ARG A 189 74.06 -20.34 56.80
CA ARG A 189 74.69 -20.90 55.63
C ARG A 189 73.98 -22.13 55.12
N LEU A 190 73.51 -23.05 55.98
CA LEU A 190 72.72 -24.24 55.61
C LEU A 190 71.37 -23.80 55.05
N SER A 191 70.75 -22.82 55.64
CA SER A 191 69.42 -22.33 55.11
C SER A 191 69.54 -21.70 53.72
N LEU A 192 70.62 -20.90 53.50
CA LEU A 192 70.89 -20.30 52.17
C LEU A 192 71.27 -21.34 51.13
N GLN A 193 72.08 -22.38 51.52
CA GLN A 193 72.36 -23.51 50.60
C GLN A 193 71.09 -24.29 50.20
N ALA A 194 70.16 -24.49 51.14
CA ALA A 194 68.90 -25.13 50.85
C ALA A 194 68.03 -24.25 49.94
N ALA A 195 67.97 -22.94 50.17
CA ALA A 195 67.28 -21.98 49.32
C ALA A 195 67.86 -21.94 47.90
N LEU A 196 69.20 -21.88 47.77
CA LEU A 196 69.87 -21.95 46.47
C LEU A 196 69.56 -23.27 45.73
N GLY A 197 69.62 -24.42 46.42
CA GLY A 197 69.28 -25.73 45.87
C GLY A 197 67.84 -25.79 45.30
N ASN A 198 66.89 -25.19 46.05
CA ASN A 198 65.48 -25.10 45.57
C ASN A 198 65.39 -24.17 44.36
N THR A 199 66.04 -22.99 44.40
CA THR A 199 66.04 -22.03 43.29
C THR A 199 66.62 -22.64 41.99
N LEU A 200 67.72 -23.41 42.12
CA LEU A 200 68.35 -24.11 41.00
C LEU A 200 67.47 -25.22 40.42
N ARG A 201 66.68 -25.94 41.23
CA ARG A 201 65.70 -26.88 40.80
C ARG A 201 64.57 -26.20 40.03
N ASP A 202 64.03 -25.10 40.58
CA ASP A 202 63.00 -24.30 39.94
C ASP A 202 63.50 -23.72 38.62
N LEU A 203 64.78 -23.31 38.56
CA LEU A 203 65.39 -22.85 37.31
C LEU A 203 65.49 -23.94 36.24
N GLN A 204 65.88 -25.16 36.62
CA GLN A 204 65.86 -26.31 35.67
C GLN A 204 64.45 -26.59 35.17
N LEU A 205 63.46 -26.57 36.04
CA LEU A 205 62.05 -26.74 35.69
C LEU A 205 61.57 -25.62 34.77
N ALA A 206 61.90 -24.35 35.09
CA ALA A 206 61.53 -23.21 34.25
C ALA A 206 62.11 -23.31 32.83
N ARG A 207 63.38 -23.79 32.69
CA ARG A 207 64.01 -24.05 31.37
C ARG A 207 63.31 -25.16 30.60
N ALA A 208 62.94 -26.24 31.28
CA ALA A 208 62.19 -27.34 30.63
C ALA A 208 60.80 -26.88 30.17
N LEU A 209 60.09 -26.11 31.00
CA LEU A 209 58.79 -25.57 30.67
C LEU A 209 58.86 -24.54 29.54
N GLU A 210 59.86 -23.67 29.49
CA GLU A 210 60.09 -22.73 28.38
C GLU A 210 60.28 -23.49 27.06
N ALA A 211 61.04 -24.59 27.09
CA ALA A 211 61.31 -25.40 25.90
C ALA A 211 60.07 -26.18 25.37
N THR A 212 59.21 -26.62 26.29
CA THR A 212 57.99 -27.41 25.97
C THR A 212 56.71 -26.57 25.99
N ALA A 213 56.78 -25.25 26.17
CA ALA A 213 55.64 -24.37 26.30
C ALA A 213 54.74 -24.46 25.06
N SER A 214 53.51 -24.87 25.28
CA SER A 214 52.39 -24.79 24.32
C SER A 214 51.43 -23.70 24.70
N GLY A 215 50.75 -23.12 23.73
CA GLY A 215 49.69 -22.09 24.00
C GLY A 215 48.48 -22.70 24.71
N GLN A 216 47.64 -21.84 25.24
CA GLN A 216 46.34 -22.20 25.82
C GLN A 216 45.26 -22.42 24.74
N LEU A 217 45.48 -21.85 23.55
CA LEU A 217 44.59 -22.00 22.41
C LEU A 217 44.94 -23.27 21.61
N ALA A 218 43.91 -24.01 21.23
CA ALA A 218 44.02 -25.10 20.28
C ALA A 218 43.04 -24.86 19.12
N LEU A 219 43.42 -25.31 17.92
CA LEU A 219 42.51 -25.26 16.75
C LEU A 219 41.44 -26.34 16.94
N LEU A 220 40.17 -25.90 17.03
CA LEU A 220 39.00 -26.80 17.12
C LEU A 220 38.53 -27.18 15.70
N ASP A 221 38.32 -26.21 14.86
CA ASP A 221 37.94 -26.40 13.47
C ASP A 221 38.81 -25.52 12.56
N PRO A 222 39.39 -26.06 11.47
CA PRO A 222 40.10 -25.28 10.47
C PRO A 222 39.18 -24.32 9.74
N ALA A 223 39.75 -23.37 9.00
CA ALA A 223 38.97 -22.41 8.24
C ALA A 223 38.05 -23.09 7.22
N SER A 224 36.78 -22.77 7.29
CA SER A 224 35.77 -23.27 6.36
C SER A 224 36.03 -22.76 4.93
N PRO A 225 35.54 -23.45 3.89
CA PRO A 225 35.52 -22.88 2.55
C PRO A 225 34.81 -21.52 2.54
N GLY A 226 35.30 -20.58 1.72
CA GLY A 226 34.69 -19.27 1.58
C GLY A 226 33.30 -19.36 1.00
N VAL A 227 32.27 -18.99 1.77
CA VAL A 227 30.87 -18.99 1.33
C VAL A 227 30.42 -17.55 1.02
N GLN A 228 29.75 -17.35 -0.10
CA GLN A 228 29.25 -16.03 -0.47
C GLN A 228 28.16 -15.57 0.53
N VAL A 229 28.41 -14.45 1.21
CA VAL A 229 27.48 -13.87 2.19
C VAL A 229 26.81 -12.60 1.70
N PHE A 230 27.40 -11.96 0.69
CA PHE A 230 26.89 -10.75 0.06
C PHE A 230 27.35 -10.70 -1.41
N PRO A 231 26.53 -10.16 -2.33
CA PRO A 231 25.10 -9.89 -2.17
C PRO A 231 24.29 -11.18 -2.12
N ARG A 232 23.02 -11.06 -1.70
CA ARG A 232 22.01 -12.11 -1.78
C ARG A 232 20.91 -11.69 -2.76
N PRO A 233 21.14 -11.75 -4.09
CA PRO A 233 20.26 -11.15 -5.09
C PRO A 233 18.82 -11.66 -5.01
N LEU A 234 18.63 -12.96 -4.73
CA LEU A 234 17.28 -13.55 -4.56
C LEU A 234 16.54 -12.95 -3.36
N LEU A 235 17.24 -12.74 -2.24
CA LEU A 235 16.64 -12.14 -1.05
C LEU A 235 16.27 -10.67 -1.30
N PHE A 236 17.17 -9.92 -1.95
CA PHE A 236 16.90 -8.53 -2.34
C PHE A 236 15.72 -8.44 -3.30
N GLY A 237 15.66 -9.33 -4.30
CA GLY A 237 14.54 -9.43 -5.20
C GLY A 237 13.24 -9.75 -4.48
N ALA A 238 13.23 -10.78 -3.63
CA ALA A 238 12.03 -11.18 -2.90
C ALA A 238 11.48 -10.07 -1.98
N LEU A 239 12.36 -9.43 -1.20
CA LEU A 239 11.96 -8.34 -0.30
C LEU A 239 11.47 -7.11 -1.06
N SER A 240 12.18 -6.71 -2.13
CA SER A 240 11.78 -5.57 -2.94
C SER A 240 10.47 -5.83 -3.69
N GLY A 241 10.29 -7.05 -4.20
CA GLY A 241 9.04 -7.46 -4.84
C GLY A 241 7.86 -7.44 -3.86
N ALA A 242 8.03 -8.00 -2.68
CA ALA A 242 7.01 -7.98 -1.64
C ALA A 242 6.63 -6.53 -1.25
N LEU A 243 7.62 -5.66 -1.07
CA LEU A 243 7.40 -4.25 -0.77
C LEU A 243 6.68 -3.52 -1.91
N GLY A 244 7.10 -3.75 -3.16
CA GLY A 244 6.46 -3.12 -4.33
C GLY A 244 4.99 -3.53 -4.48
N GLY A 245 4.69 -4.82 -4.36
CA GLY A 245 3.32 -5.33 -4.37
C GLY A 245 2.47 -4.78 -3.22
N PHE A 246 3.03 -4.75 -2.01
CA PHE A 246 2.37 -4.19 -0.83
C PHE A 246 2.02 -2.71 -1.01
N LEU A 247 2.95 -1.89 -1.51
CA LEU A 247 2.71 -0.46 -1.72
C LEU A 247 1.58 -0.20 -2.72
N VAL A 248 1.50 -0.97 -3.82
CA VAL A 248 0.41 -0.83 -4.79
C VAL A 248 -0.93 -1.18 -4.16
N LEU A 249 -1.01 -2.26 -3.37
CA LEU A 249 -2.24 -2.62 -2.65
C LEU A 249 -2.62 -1.55 -1.63
N LEU A 250 -1.66 -1.07 -0.84
CA LEU A 250 -1.88 -0.02 0.15
C LEU A 250 -2.44 1.25 -0.50
N LEU A 251 -1.84 1.72 -1.59
CA LEU A 251 -2.33 2.89 -2.34
C LEU A 251 -3.70 2.64 -2.96
N GLY A 252 -3.96 1.42 -3.45
CA GLY A 252 -5.26 1.00 -3.96
C GLY A 252 -6.36 1.06 -2.89
N PHE A 253 -6.09 0.53 -1.71
CA PHE A 253 -7.01 0.59 -0.56
C PHE A 253 -7.21 2.02 -0.04
N LEU A 254 -6.13 2.80 0.03
CA LEU A 254 -6.21 4.21 0.44
C LEU A 254 -7.08 5.01 -0.53
N ARG A 255 -6.90 4.83 -1.84
CA ARG A 255 -7.73 5.48 -2.86
C ARG A 255 -9.19 5.10 -2.76
N GLU A 256 -9.51 3.82 -2.56
CA GLU A 256 -10.90 3.36 -2.41
C GLU A 256 -11.51 3.83 -1.08
N GLY A 257 -10.71 3.94 -0.02
CA GLY A 257 -11.14 4.49 1.28
C GLY A 257 -11.45 5.99 1.24
N LEU A 258 -10.73 6.74 0.41
CA LEU A 258 -10.93 8.18 0.22
C LEU A 258 -12.03 8.48 -0.81
N ASP A 259 -12.54 7.49 -1.55
CA ASP A 259 -13.63 7.68 -2.51
C ASP A 259 -14.97 7.87 -1.79
N GLN A 260 -15.44 9.13 -1.78
CA GLN A 260 -16.71 9.53 -1.18
C GLN A 260 -17.92 9.37 -2.14
N SER A 261 -17.74 8.74 -3.28
CA SER A 261 -18.82 8.53 -4.23
C SER A 261 -19.86 7.52 -3.70
N LEU A 262 -21.11 7.75 -4.08
CA LEU A 262 -22.24 6.88 -3.80
C LEU A 262 -22.01 5.47 -4.37
N ARG A 263 -22.08 4.46 -3.52
CA ARG A 263 -21.72 3.07 -3.89
C ARG A 263 -22.89 2.20 -4.30
N SER A 264 -24.09 2.53 -3.81
CA SER A 264 -25.29 1.73 -4.10
C SER A 264 -26.59 2.53 -3.98
N PRO A 265 -27.71 2.05 -4.58
CA PRO A 265 -29.03 2.64 -4.40
C PRO A 265 -29.48 2.65 -2.93
N GLU A 266 -29.17 1.61 -2.18
CA GLU A 266 -29.52 1.51 -0.76
C GLU A 266 -28.82 2.58 0.09
N GLU A 267 -27.59 2.91 -0.27
CA GLU A 267 -26.86 3.99 0.37
C GLU A 267 -27.49 5.35 0.12
N ALA A 268 -27.93 5.61 -1.12
CA ALA A 268 -28.67 6.83 -1.45
C ALA A 268 -29.97 6.96 -0.64
N HIS A 269 -30.72 5.85 -0.52
CA HIS A 269 -31.92 5.79 0.33
C HIS A 269 -31.59 6.08 1.80
N ARG A 270 -30.56 5.46 2.35
CA ARG A 270 -30.17 5.69 3.77
C ARG A 270 -29.77 7.14 4.05
N LEU A 271 -29.04 7.77 3.12
CA LEU A 271 -28.59 9.16 3.28
C LEU A 271 -29.72 10.19 3.24
N THR A 272 -30.79 9.92 2.49
CA THR A 272 -31.87 10.88 2.24
C THR A 272 -33.21 10.51 2.86
N GLY A 273 -33.43 9.24 3.16
CA GLY A 273 -34.76 8.70 3.51
C GLY A 273 -35.73 8.61 2.33
N LEU A 274 -35.32 9.05 1.13
CA LEU A 274 -36.19 9.05 -0.04
C LEU A 274 -36.27 7.65 -0.67
N PRO A 275 -37.45 7.25 -1.20
CA PRO A 275 -37.58 5.99 -1.92
C PRO A 275 -36.79 6.03 -3.24
N VAL A 276 -36.13 4.91 -3.60
CA VAL A 276 -35.56 4.71 -4.93
C VAL A 276 -36.67 4.26 -5.88
N LEU A 277 -37.06 5.14 -6.80
CA LEU A 277 -38.17 4.92 -7.72
C LEU A 277 -37.80 4.06 -8.91
N ALA A 278 -36.55 4.18 -9.39
CA ALA A 278 -36.02 3.35 -10.47
C ALA A 278 -34.50 3.37 -10.50
N GLU A 279 -33.95 2.33 -11.09
CA GLU A 279 -32.53 2.16 -11.36
C GLU A 279 -32.27 2.08 -12.86
N PHE A 280 -31.37 2.90 -13.37
CA PHE A 280 -30.99 2.93 -14.79
C PHE A 280 -29.60 2.31 -14.99
N PRO A 281 -29.40 1.46 -15.98
CA PRO A 281 -28.15 0.76 -16.20
C PRO A 281 -27.03 1.69 -16.65
N ALA A 282 -25.79 1.31 -16.30
CA ALA A 282 -24.61 1.91 -16.90
C ALA A 282 -24.51 1.47 -18.37
N LEU A 283 -24.52 2.43 -19.28
CA LEU A 283 -24.30 2.16 -20.71
C LEU A 283 -22.82 2.27 -21.06
N PRO A 284 -22.34 1.53 -22.06
CA PRO A 284 -21.00 1.73 -22.60
C PRO A 284 -20.77 3.18 -23.04
N PRO A 285 -19.55 3.72 -22.95
CA PRO A 285 -19.24 5.06 -23.44
C PRO A 285 -19.64 5.23 -24.91
N GLY A 286 -20.35 6.33 -25.23
CA GLY A 286 -20.81 6.63 -26.58
C GLY A 286 -22.12 5.97 -27.01
N SER A 287 -22.70 5.07 -26.20
CA SER A 287 -23.98 4.45 -26.52
C SER A 287 -25.12 5.46 -26.37
N PRO A 288 -25.97 5.61 -27.39
CA PRO A 288 -27.13 6.48 -27.28
C PRO A 288 -28.17 5.86 -26.33
N VAL A 289 -28.59 6.63 -25.32
CA VAL A 289 -29.64 6.20 -24.38
C VAL A 289 -30.99 5.98 -25.06
N GLU A 290 -31.21 6.68 -26.17
CA GLU A 290 -32.42 6.66 -26.97
C GLU A 290 -32.70 5.27 -27.60
N GLU A 291 -31.63 4.54 -27.90
CA GLU A 291 -31.68 3.21 -28.53
C GLU A 291 -31.62 2.06 -27.53
N SER A 292 -31.26 2.34 -26.29
CA SER A 292 -31.09 1.32 -25.26
C SER A 292 -32.43 0.74 -24.79
N GLU A 293 -32.64 -0.56 -25.01
CA GLU A 293 -33.82 -1.28 -24.51
C GLU A 293 -33.89 -1.28 -22.99
N ALA A 294 -32.75 -1.49 -22.31
CA ALA A 294 -32.67 -1.48 -20.85
C ALA A 294 -33.04 -0.11 -20.27
N PHE A 295 -32.64 0.98 -20.94
CA PHE A 295 -33.01 2.33 -20.53
C PHE A 295 -34.51 2.60 -20.73
N ARG A 296 -35.11 2.10 -21.85
CA ARG A 296 -36.54 2.17 -22.08
C ARG A 296 -37.36 1.42 -21.02
N GLU A 297 -36.93 0.23 -20.65
CA GLU A 297 -37.59 -0.55 -19.60
C GLU A 297 -37.52 0.16 -18.24
N ALA A 298 -36.35 0.69 -17.87
CA ALA A 298 -36.18 1.46 -16.64
C ALA A 298 -37.09 2.71 -16.62
N ALA A 299 -37.19 3.43 -17.74
CA ALA A 299 -38.09 4.58 -17.88
C ALA A 299 -39.57 4.21 -17.78
N SER A 300 -39.97 3.07 -18.38
CA SER A 300 -41.34 2.55 -18.26
C SER A 300 -41.68 2.15 -16.84
N TYR A 301 -40.72 1.58 -16.12
CA TYR A 301 -40.85 1.26 -14.70
C TYR A 301 -40.98 2.57 -13.85
N LEU A 302 -40.10 3.55 -14.08
CA LEU A 302 -40.15 4.85 -13.38
C LEU A 302 -41.53 5.50 -13.60
N ARG A 303 -42.02 5.55 -14.85
CA ARG A 303 -43.35 6.06 -15.14
C ARG A 303 -44.45 5.36 -14.33
N THR A 304 -44.41 4.03 -14.25
CA THR A 304 -45.37 3.23 -13.49
C THR A 304 -45.33 3.54 -12.00
N SER A 305 -44.12 3.72 -11.42
CA SER A 305 -43.93 4.11 -10.03
C SER A 305 -44.41 5.53 -9.72
N LEU A 306 -44.33 6.44 -10.72
CA LEU A 306 -44.78 7.83 -10.57
C LEU A 306 -46.30 7.99 -10.71
N THR A 307 -46.96 7.15 -11.48
CA THR A 307 -48.41 7.29 -11.75
C THR A 307 -49.27 7.40 -10.48
N PRO A 308 -49.12 6.56 -9.44
CA PRO A 308 -49.89 6.69 -8.21
C PRO A 308 -49.49 7.92 -7.37
N LEU A 309 -48.22 8.33 -7.42
CA LEU A 309 -47.71 9.47 -6.67
C LEU A 309 -48.24 10.82 -7.20
N LEU A 310 -48.67 10.84 -8.49
CA LEU A 310 -49.20 12.00 -9.19
C LEU A 310 -50.71 11.89 -9.42
N ALA A 311 -51.37 10.96 -8.75
CA ALA A 311 -52.84 10.86 -8.81
C ALA A 311 -53.49 12.11 -8.20
N GLY A 312 -54.45 12.69 -8.92
CA GLY A 312 -55.14 13.91 -8.48
C GLY A 312 -54.61 15.22 -9.07
N GLU A 313 -53.44 15.20 -9.72
CA GLU A 313 -52.92 16.35 -10.45
C GLU A 313 -53.56 16.38 -11.85
N GLU A 314 -54.19 17.52 -12.24
CA GLU A 314 -54.74 17.69 -13.59
C GLU A 314 -53.62 17.71 -14.63
N GLN A 315 -52.60 18.54 -14.41
CA GLN A 315 -51.38 18.57 -15.17
C GLN A 315 -50.19 18.14 -14.26
N LYS A 316 -49.43 17.16 -14.72
CA LYS A 316 -48.29 16.59 -13.95
C LYS A 316 -46.99 17.23 -14.40
N VAL A 317 -46.48 18.19 -13.63
CA VAL A 317 -45.20 18.84 -13.91
C VAL A 317 -44.08 18.17 -13.08
N LEU A 318 -43.22 17.47 -13.76
CA LEU A 318 -42.10 16.73 -13.18
C LEU A 318 -40.80 17.48 -13.42
N LEU A 319 -40.11 17.86 -12.35
CA LEU A 319 -38.80 18.48 -12.43
C LEU A 319 -37.70 17.43 -12.22
N VAL A 320 -36.79 17.31 -13.18
CA VAL A 320 -35.67 16.38 -13.15
C VAL A 320 -34.38 17.16 -12.89
N THR A 321 -33.77 16.93 -11.74
CA THR A 321 -32.54 17.58 -11.33
C THR A 321 -31.56 16.59 -10.68
N SER A 322 -30.35 17.05 -10.29
CA SER A 322 -29.33 16.21 -9.65
C SER A 322 -28.44 17.04 -8.74
N PRO A 323 -27.69 16.44 -7.79
CA PRO A 323 -26.70 17.12 -6.98
C PRO A 323 -25.59 17.79 -7.80
N ALA A 324 -25.07 17.08 -8.82
CA ALA A 324 -23.90 17.50 -9.59
C ALA A 324 -24.07 17.33 -11.10
N PRO A 325 -23.21 17.97 -11.92
CA PRO A 325 -23.24 17.79 -13.38
C PRO A 325 -22.88 16.36 -13.81
N GLY A 326 -23.46 15.91 -14.94
CA GLY A 326 -23.08 14.64 -15.57
C GLY A 326 -23.66 13.38 -14.94
N GLU A 327 -24.68 13.48 -14.09
CA GLU A 327 -25.36 12.34 -13.45
C GLU A 327 -26.44 11.71 -14.34
N GLY A 328 -26.71 12.30 -15.51
CA GLY A 328 -27.56 11.72 -16.55
C GLY A 328 -29.00 12.22 -16.60
N LYS A 329 -29.28 13.37 -15.99
CA LYS A 329 -30.60 14.04 -15.97
C LYS A 329 -31.27 14.11 -17.34
N THR A 330 -30.60 14.72 -18.32
CA THR A 330 -31.11 14.93 -19.67
C THR A 330 -31.55 13.64 -20.38
N GLY A 331 -30.71 12.59 -20.31
CA GLY A 331 -31.06 11.30 -20.88
C GLY A 331 -32.23 10.63 -20.17
N LEU A 332 -32.31 10.82 -18.86
CA LEU A 332 -33.42 10.32 -18.04
C LEU A 332 -34.70 11.10 -18.31
N ALA A 333 -34.66 12.43 -18.37
CA ALA A 333 -35.82 13.28 -18.69
C ALA A 333 -36.44 12.92 -20.06
N LEU A 334 -35.60 12.78 -21.09
CA LEU A 334 -36.04 12.37 -22.43
C LEU A 334 -36.66 10.97 -22.39
N SER A 335 -36.00 10.00 -21.73
CA SER A 335 -36.51 8.61 -21.66
C SER A 335 -37.83 8.52 -20.89
N LEU A 336 -38.00 9.30 -19.82
CA LEU A 336 -39.22 9.38 -19.03
C LEU A 336 -40.36 10.01 -19.84
N ALA A 337 -40.09 11.13 -20.52
CA ALA A 337 -41.08 11.80 -21.39
C ALA A 337 -41.56 10.85 -22.50
N ARG A 338 -40.65 10.13 -23.14
CA ARG A 338 -41.00 9.08 -24.12
C ARG A 338 -41.86 7.97 -23.52
N ALA A 339 -41.57 7.56 -22.28
CA ALA A 339 -42.36 6.51 -21.62
C ALA A 339 -43.80 6.96 -21.33
N PHE A 340 -44.01 8.23 -20.95
CA PHE A 340 -45.35 8.80 -20.79
C PHE A 340 -46.07 8.90 -22.14
N ALA A 341 -45.43 9.45 -23.18
CA ALA A 341 -46.02 9.56 -24.52
C ALA A 341 -46.47 8.20 -25.08
N ARG A 342 -45.62 7.19 -25.00
CA ARG A 342 -45.94 5.81 -25.41
C ARG A 342 -47.07 5.17 -24.61
N SER A 343 -47.40 5.69 -23.44
CA SER A 343 -48.59 5.26 -22.68
C SER A 343 -49.87 6.00 -23.06
N GLY A 344 -49.83 6.81 -24.13
CA GLY A 344 -50.98 7.56 -24.64
C GLY A 344 -51.18 8.92 -23.96
N ARG A 345 -50.21 9.40 -23.13
CA ARG A 345 -50.28 10.70 -22.46
C ARG A 345 -49.70 11.80 -23.33
N LYS A 346 -50.44 12.88 -23.56
CA LYS A 346 -49.93 14.09 -24.22
C LYS A 346 -48.84 14.74 -23.39
N THR A 347 -47.57 14.59 -23.82
CA THR A 347 -46.37 14.90 -23.01
C THR A 347 -45.55 16.01 -23.63
N LEU A 348 -45.17 16.99 -22.83
CA LEU A 348 -44.21 18.04 -23.15
C LEU A 348 -42.88 17.80 -22.42
N LEU A 349 -41.78 17.78 -23.16
CA LEU A 349 -40.42 17.80 -22.63
C LEU A 349 -39.88 19.22 -22.78
N VAL A 350 -39.29 19.79 -21.72
CA VAL A 350 -38.79 21.17 -21.69
C VAL A 350 -37.31 21.15 -21.40
N ASP A 351 -36.52 21.80 -22.26
CA ASP A 351 -35.11 22.10 -21.96
C ASP A 351 -35.03 23.36 -21.07
N ALA A 352 -34.99 23.13 -19.78
CA ALA A 352 -34.87 24.17 -18.77
C ALA A 352 -33.44 24.30 -18.20
N ASP A 353 -32.45 23.58 -18.76
CA ASP A 353 -31.02 23.82 -18.51
C ASP A 353 -30.53 24.95 -19.43
N LEU A 354 -30.94 26.16 -19.10
CA LEU A 354 -30.61 27.35 -19.86
C LEU A 354 -29.15 27.80 -19.74
N ARG A 355 -28.34 27.11 -18.97
CA ARG A 355 -26.88 27.27 -18.93
C ARG A 355 -26.20 26.46 -20.01
N HIS A 356 -26.67 25.22 -20.16
CA HIS A 356 -26.14 24.26 -21.12
C HIS A 356 -27.29 23.47 -21.76
N PRO A 357 -27.98 24.02 -22.79
CA PRO A 357 -29.15 23.37 -23.39
C PRO A 357 -28.75 22.09 -24.15
N LEU A 358 -28.40 21.05 -23.40
CA LEU A 358 -27.98 19.76 -23.91
C LEU A 358 -29.14 18.95 -24.49
N LEU A 359 -30.33 19.09 -23.94
CA LEU A 359 -31.50 18.37 -24.41
C LEU A 359 -31.83 18.78 -25.82
N THR A 360 -31.84 20.07 -26.13
CA THR A 360 -32.09 20.62 -27.45
C THR A 360 -31.05 20.15 -28.46
N ARG A 361 -29.76 20.25 -28.12
CA ARG A 361 -28.67 19.74 -28.99
C ARG A 361 -28.78 18.24 -29.25
N ARG A 362 -29.19 17.49 -28.27
CA ARG A 362 -29.39 16.06 -28.38
C ARG A 362 -30.58 15.73 -29.27
N ALA A 363 -31.67 16.47 -29.07
CA ALA A 363 -32.85 16.34 -29.97
C ALA A 363 -32.51 16.67 -31.41
N GLN A 364 -31.72 17.67 -31.70
CA GLN A 364 -31.21 18.02 -33.03
C GLN A 364 -30.42 16.86 -33.67
N ALA A 365 -29.62 16.13 -32.88
CA ALA A 365 -28.85 15.00 -33.39
C ALA A 365 -29.69 13.78 -33.72
N PHE A 366 -30.79 13.54 -33.01
CA PHE A 366 -31.61 12.33 -33.15
C PHE A 366 -32.95 12.52 -33.91
N TYR A 367 -33.45 13.78 -33.98
CA TYR A 367 -34.72 14.10 -34.63
C TYR A 367 -34.49 15.15 -35.73
N PRO A 368 -34.50 14.73 -37.02
CA PRO A 368 -34.18 15.61 -38.15
C PRO A 368 -35.10 16.84 -38.29
N GLY A 369 -36.29 16.81 -37.67
CA GLY A 369 -37.25 17.92 -37.68
C GLY A 369 -36.97 19.03 -36.65
N VAL A 370 -35.95 18.88 -35.79
CA VAL A 370 -35.61 19.91 -34.80
C VAL A 370 -34.65 20.91 -35.42
N PRO A 371 -35.04 22.20 -35.58
CA PRO A 371 -34.21 23.21 -36.23
C PRO A 371 -33.01 23.62 -35.33
N GLY A 372 -31.97 24.19 -35.96
CA GLY A 372 -30.77 24.68 -35.26
C GLY A 372 -31.02 25.95 -34.43
N GLU A 373 -32.05 26.73 -34.78
CA GLU A 373 -32.47 27.97 -34.12
C GLU A 373 -33.98 28.18 -34.20
N GLY A 374 -34.53 29.00 -33.36
CA GLY A 374 -35.98 29.28 -33.34
C GLY A 374 -36.47 30.00 -32.08
N GLU A 375 -37.77 29.98 -31.88
CA GLU A 375 -38.45 30.52 -30.70
C GLU A 375 -38.50 29.44 -29.61
N GLY A 376 -37.52 29.47 -28.69
CA GLY A 376 -37.40 28.55 -27.56
C GLY A 376 -37.77 29.17 -26.21
N LEU A 377 -37.55 28.42 -25.14
CA LEU A 377 -37.74 28.89 -23.76
C LEU A 377 -36.83 30.09 -23.44
N ASP A 378 -35.60 30.11 -23.97
CA ASP A 378 -34.65 31.20 -23.83
C ASP A 378 -35.21 32.54 -24.33
N ARG A 379 -35.85 32.55 -25.49
CA ARG A 379 -36.51 33.75 -26.05
C ARG A 379 -37.78 34.12 -25.31
N PHE A 380 -38.60 33.17 -24.92
CA PHE A 380 -39.80 33.40 -24.12
C PHE A 380 -39.48 34.13 -22.82
N LEU A 381 -38.37 33.78 -22.14
CA LEU A 381 -37.97 34.38 -20.87
C LEU A 381 -37.30 35.75 -21.04
N THR A 382 -36.82 36.09 -22.22
CA THR A 382 -36.10 37.37 -22.48
C THR A 382 -36.89 38.39 -23.27
N SER A 383 -37.98 37.99 -23.96
CA SER A 383 -38.77 38.85 -24.80
C SER A 383 -40.26 38.63 -24.53
N ALA A 384 -40.95 39.64 -24.02
CA ALA A 384 -42.41 39.59 -23.75
C ALA A 384 -43.31 39.37 -25.00
N ALA A 385 -42.75 39.55 -26.20
CA ALA A 385 -43.48 39.36 -27.47
C ALA A 385 -43.24 37.99 -28.14
N SER A 386 -42.32 37.15 -27.60
CA SER A 386 -42.01 35.86 -28.20
C SER A 386 -42.87 34.76 -27.63
N LEU A 387 -43.63 34.05 -28.48
CA LEU A 387 -44.33 32.82 -28.11
C LEU A 387 -43.44 31.65 -28.45
N PRO A 388 -43.21 30.73 -27.50
CA PRO A 388 -42.34 29.60 -27.75
C PRO A 388 -42.97 28.60 -28.75
N ARG A 389 -42.11 28.01 -29.60
CA ARG A 389 -42.53 27.01 -30.58
C ARG A 389 -42.30 25.61 -30.00
N PHE A 390 -43.34 24.80 -29.98
CA PHE A 390 -43.32 23.40 -29.58
C PHE A 390 -43.00 22.51 -30.78
N LEU A 391 -42.02 21.65 -30.65
CA LEU A 391 -41.56 20.78 -31.75
C LEU A 391 -42.04 19.34 -31.51
N PRO A 392 -42.75 18.73 -32.43
CA PRO A 392 -43.11 17.31 -32.31
C PRO A 392 -41.84 16.45 -32.45
N LEU A 393 -41.55 15.57 -31.48
CA LEU A 393 -40.46 14.60 -31.54
C LEU A 393 -40.95 13.22 -31.97
N GLU A 394 -41.97 12.71 -31.29
CA GLU A 394 -42.63 11.42 -31.55
C GLU A 394 -44.16 11.60 -31.35
N GLU A 395 -44.94 10.59 -31.69
CA GLU A 395 -46.37 10.61 -31.41
C GLU A 395 -46.64 10.80 -29.91
N GLY A 396 -47.41 11.82 -29.56
CA GLY A 396 -47.71 12.18 -28.17
C GLY A 396 -46.57 12.89 -27.40
N LEU A 397 -45.42 13.18 -28.05
CA LEU A 397 -44.28 13.85 -27.43
C LEU A 397 -43.88 15.13 -28.16
N TRP A 398 -43.86 16.24 -27.42
CA TRP A 398 -43.39 17.54 -27.91
C TRP A 398 -42.17 18.00 -27.10
N LEU A 399 -41.34 18.80 -27.75
CA LEU A 399 -40.18 19.49 -27.12
C LEU A 399 -40.43 21.00 -27.10
N LEU A 400 -40.22 21.62 -25.97
CA LEU A 400 -39.93 23.04 -25.87
C LEU A 400 -38.40 23.19 -25.79
N PRO A 401 -37.74 23.64 -26.86
CA PRO A 401 -36.28 23.75 -26.89
C PRO A 401 -35.81 25.01 -26.19
N ALA A 402 -34.48 25.05 -25.88
CA ALA A 402 -33.73 26.26 -25.60
C ALA A 402 -32.53 26.31 -26.56
N TYR A 403 -32.44 27.34 -27.35
CA TYR A 403 -31.45 27.43 -28.42
C TYR A 403 -30.16 28.12 -28.01
N ALA A 404 -30.26 29.08 -27.09
CA ALA A 404 -29.12 29.84 -26.62
C ALA A 404 -29.00 29.78 -25.09
N PRO A 405 -27.77 29.70 -24.55
CA PRO A 405 -27.56 29.86 -23.13
C PRO A 405 -27.87 31.29 -22.68
N LEU A 406 -28.51 31.42 -21.51
CA LEU A 406 -28.76 32.74 -20.88
C LEU A 406 -27.60 33.09 -19.95
N PRO A 407 -27.26 34.41 -19.82
CA PRO A 407 -26.23 34.86 -18.87
C PRO A 407 -26.66 34.64 -17.40
N ASP A 408 -27.91 34.94 -17.07
CA ASP A 408 -28.49 34.73 -15.74
C ASP A 408 -29.87 34.03 -15.84
N PRO A 409 -29.88 32.70 -15.96
CA PRO A 409 -31.14 31.94 -16.07
C PRO A 409 -32.00 32.04 -14.82
N ALA A 410 -31.39 32.08 -13.63
CA ALA A 410 -32.14 32.13 -12.36
C ALA A 410 -32.96 33.41 -12.24
N GLU A 411 -32.42 34.57 -12.63
CA GLU A 411 -33.12 35.83 -12.64
C GLU A 411 -34.27 35.84 -13.67
N ALA A 412 -33.96 35.38 -14.91
CA ALA A 412 -34.97 35.29 -15.97
C ALA A 412 -36.16 34.38 -15.57
N LEU A 413 -35.84 33.20 -15.03
CA LEU A 413 -36.84 32.27 -14.49
C LEU A 413 -37.57 32.87 -13.30
N GLY A 414 -36.88 33.58 -12.40
CA GLY A 414 -37.50 34.22 -11.23
C GLY A 414 -38.59 35.23 -11.61
N ARG A 415 -38.34 36.00 -12.68
CA ARG A 415 -39.31 36.98 -13.22
C ARG A 415 -40.50 36.30 -13.89
N GLU A 416 -40.23 35.32 -14.77
CA GLU A 416 -41.20 34.77 -15.69
C GLU A 416 -41.78 33.41 -15.28
N ALA A 417 -41.27 32.74 -14.25
CA ALA A 417 -41.71 31.39 -13.88
C ALA A 417 -43.25 31.30 -13.71
N ARG A 418 -43.89 32.30 -13.07
CA ARG A 418 -45.34 32.27 -12.89
C ARG A 418 -46.09 32.32 -14.23
N ASN A 419 -45.66 33.17 -15.14
CA ASN A 419 -46.23 33.30 -16.45
C ASN A 419 -46.00 32.05 -17.29
N PHE A 420 -44.81 31.49 -17.18
CA PHE A 420 -44.47 30.24 -17.87
C PHE A 420 -45.33 29.05 -17.44
N PHE A 421 -45.51 28.81 -16.14
CA PHE A 421 -46.36 27.71 -15.68
C PHE A 421 -47.84 27.95 -16.02
N ARG A 422 -48.35 29.18 -15.87
CA ARG A 422 -49.73 29.51 -16.34
C ARG A 422 -49.90 29.29 -17.82
N TYR A 423 -48.89 29.59 -18.64
CA TYR A 423 -48.91 29.33 -20.06
C TYR A 423 -48.96 27.82 -20.34
N LEU A 424 -48.16 27.02 -19.66
CA LEU A 424 -48.18 25.55 -19.79
C LEU A 424 -49.55 24.93 -19.45
N GLU A 425 -50.23 25.41 -18.41
CA GLU A 425 -51.58 24.96 -18.01
C GLU A 425 -52.58 25.09 -19.16
N GLY A 426 -52.52 26.20 -19.92
CA GLY A 426 -53.39 26.48 -21.04
C GLY A 426 -53.19 25.59 -22.28
N LEU A 427 -52.10 24.83 -22.37
CA LEU A 427 -51.74 24.07 -23.58
C LEU A 427 -52.31 22.65 -23.62
N GLY A 428 -52.92 22.18 -22.54
CA GLY A 428 -53.54 20.85 -22.47
C GLY A 428 -52.58 19.66 -22.55
N TYR A 429 -51.32 19.82 -22.15
CA TYR A 429 -50.41 18.71 -21.90
C TYR A 429 -50.75 18.06 -20.57
N GLU A 430 -50.85 16.74 -20.54
CA GLU A 430 -51.13 15.97 -19.32
C GLU A 430 -49.89 15.82 -18.44
N VAL A 431 -48.72 15.72 -19.10
CA VAL A 431 -47.44 15.56 -18.44
C VAL A 431 -46.44 16.57 -19.00
N VAL A 432 -45.72 17.27 -18.14
CA VAL A 432 -44.65 18.17 -18.49
C VAL A 432 -43.40 17.65 -17.75
N VAL A 433 -42.32 17.37 -18.47
CA VAL A 433 -41.03 16.97 -17.91
C VAL A 433 -40.02 18.09 -18.13
N LEU A 434 -39.54 18.71 -17.03
CA LEU A 434 -38.54 19.77 -17.05
C LEU A 434 -37.15 19.17 -16.85
N ASP A 435 -36.28 19.24 -17.86
CA ASP A 435 -34.84 18.95 -17.73
C ASP A 435 -34.15 20.20 -17.20
N THR A 436 -33.67 20.16 -15.96
CA THR A 436 -33.10 21.35 -15.29
C THR A 436 -31.61 21.17 -15.00
N PRO A 437 -30.85 22.25 -14.77
CA PRO A 437 -29.46 22.13 -14.33
C PRO A 437 -29.35 21.45 -12.95
N PRO A 438 -28.13 21.04 -12.53
CA PRO A 438 -27.89 20.51 -11.19
C PRO A 438 -28.23 21.53 -10.11
N LEU A 439 -28.58 21.06 -8.90
CA LEU A 439 -28.85 21.89 -7.73
C LEU A 439 -27.63 22.70 -7.23
N ALA A 440 -26.47 22.47 -7.79
CA ALA A 440 -25.31 23.36 -7.65
C ALA A 440 -25.60 24.78 -8.20
N PHE A 441 -26.64 24.92 -9.04
CA PHE A 441 -27.11 26.19 -9.59
C PHE A 441 -28.52 26.50 -9.08
N PRO A 442 -28.86 27.80 -8.86
CA PRO A 442 -30.15 28.19 -8.29
C PRO A 442 -31.36 28.00 -9.24
N ASP A 443 -31.14 27.82 -10.52
CA ASP A 443 -32.15 27.80 -11.57
C ASP A 443 -33.24 26.73 -11.32
N ALA A 444 -32.85 25.52 -10.95
CA ALA A 444 -33.76 24.43 -10.63
C ALA A 444 -34.59 24.76 -9.36
N LEU A 445 -34.00 25.48 -8.39
CA LEU A 445 -34.66 25.84 -7.14
C LEU A 445 -35.80 26.87 -7.37
N VAL A 446 -35.68 27.70 -8.41
CA VAL A 446 -36.73 28.66 -8.80
C VAL A 446 -37.97 27.94 -9.35
N LEU A 447 -37.77 26.85 -10.10
CA LEU A 447 -38.84 26.07 -10.74
C LEU A 447 -39.47 25.04 -9.78
N ALA A 448 -38.66 24.47 -8.87
CA ALA A 448 -39.06 23.35 -8.01
C ALA A 448 -40.34 23.59 -7.18
N PRO A 449 -40.62 24.78 -6.58
CA PRO A 449 -41.85 25.01 -5.83
C PRO A 449 -43.14 25.00 -6.64
N ARG A 450 -43.01 25.05 -7.98
CA ARG A 450 -44.16 25.05 -8.90
C ARG A 450 -44.36 23.71 -9.62
N ALA A 451 -43.45 22.78 -9.44
CA ALA A 451 -43.56 21.44 -9.97
C ALA A 451 -44.48 20.57 -9.09
N SER A 452 -45.26 19.67 -9.71
CA SER A 452 -46.04 18.65 -8.99
C SER A 452 -45.13 17.69 -8.20
N GLY A 453 -43.88 17.59 -8.61
CA GLY A 453 -42.86 16.84 -7.89
C GLY A 453 -41.47 16.88 -8.53
N VAL A 454 -40.47 16.71 -7.68
CA VAL A 454 -39.04 16.70 -8.06
C VAL A 454 -38.53 15.28 -8.06
N LEU A 455 -37.80 14.91 -9.11
CA LEU A 455 -37.01 13.70 -9.22
C LEU A 455 -35.54 14.05 -9.02
N LEU A 456 -34.92 13.46 -7.99
CA LEU A 456 -33.53 13.68 -7.71
C LEU A 456 -32.70 12.53 -8.31
N VAL A 457 -31.96 12.84 -9.37
CA VAL A 457 -31.13 11.89 -10.11
C VAL A 457 -29.75 11.83 -9.48
N VAL A 458 -29.31 10.63 -9.15
CA VAL A 458 -27.96 10.34 -8.65
C VAL A 458 -27.30 9.26 -9.49
N ALA A 459 -25.98 9.22 -9.54
CA ALA A 459 -25.25 8.22 -10.33
C ALA A 459 -24.33 7.38 -9.45
N GLU A 460 -24.44 6.04 -9.54
CA GLU A 460 -23.56 5.11 -8.82
C GLU A 460 -22.11 5.40 -9.17
N ARG A 461 -21.22 5.49 -8.16
CA ARG A 461 -19.78 5.77 -8.25
C ARG A 461 -19.41 7.09 -8.94
N ARG A 462 -20.31 8.04 -8.90
CA ARG A 462 -20.09 9.39 -9.41
C ARG A 462 -20.63 10.49 -8.52
N THR A 463 -21.86 10.33 -8.02
CA THR A 463 -22.44 11.30 -7.07
C THR A 463 -21.66 11.27 -5.77
N ASP A 464 -21.15 12.41 -5.32
CA ASP A 464 -20.56 12.57 -4.01
C ASP A 464 -21.64 12.53 -2.93
N ARG A 465 -21.40 11.82 -1.81
CA ARG A 465 -22.34 11.66 -0.70
C ARG A 465 -22.73 12.99 -0.05
N ARG A 466 -21.74 13.87 0.13
CA ARG A 466 -21.98 15.20 0.72
C ARG A 466 -22.79 16.08 -0.21
N ALA A 467 -22.53 16.01 -1.53
CA ALA A 467 -23.30 16.73 -2.52
C ALA A 467 -24.76 16.24 -2.55
N LEU A 468 -25.00 14.93 -2.41
CA LEU A 468 -26.35 14.37 -2.29
C LEU A 468 -27.07 14.88 -1.03
N GLN A 469 -26.42 14.85 0.11
CA GLN A 469 -26.98 15.35 1.37
C GLN A 469 -27.30 16.84 1.29
N ALA A 470 -26.37 17.65 0.79
CA ALA A 470 -26.58 19.09 0.61
C ALA A 470 -27.75 19.40 -0.34
N ALA A 471 -27.84 18.67 -1.45
CA ALA A 471 -28.95 18.78 -2.42
C ALA A 471 -30.29 18.43 -1.77
N TRP A 472 -30.34 17.34 -1.00
CA TRP A 472 -31.55 16.93 -0.27
C TRP A 472 -31.94 17.95 0.80
N ASP A 473 -30.99 18.41 1.60
CA ASP A 473 -31.28 19.45 2.65
C ASP A 473 -31.80 20.73 2.04
N THR A 474 -31.26 21.17 0.90
CA THR A 474 -31.74 22.34 0.16
C THR A 474 -33.20 22.17 -0.30
N LEU A 475 -33.53 21.05 -0.93
CA LEU A 475 -34.90 20.77 -1.39
C LEU A 475 -35.89 20.68 -0.20
N ARG A 476 -35.45 20.04 0.89
CA ARG A 476 -36.26 19.93 2.12
C ARG A 476 -36.52 21.30 2.77
N GLN A 477 -35.50 22.17 2.83
CA GLN A 477 -35.66 23.54 3.36
C GLN A 477 -36.62 24.38 2.54
N LEU A 478 -36.65 24.20 1.23
CA LEU A 478 -37.61 24.86 0.34
C LEU A 478 -39.03 24.29 0.45
N GLY A 479 -39.24 23.22 1.20
CA GLY A 479 -40.55 22.57 1.35
C GLY A 479 -41.10 21.97 0.06
N VAL A 480 -40.28 21.69 -0.95
CA VAL A 480 -40.72 21.13 -2.23
C VAL A 480 -40.99 19.64 -2.11
N ARG A 481 -41.96 19.16 -2.88
CA ARG A 481 -42.33 17.75 -2.91
C ARG A 481 -41.31 16.94 -3.73
N VAL A 482 -40.37 16.26 -3.06
CA VAL A 482 -39.45 15.35 -3.70
C VAL A 482 -40.09 13.95 -3.75
N LEU A 483 -40.37 13.43 -4.95
CA LEU A 483 -41.03 12.13 -5.16
C LEU A 483 -40.14 10.96 -4.83
N GLY A 484 -38.84 11.09 -5.06
CA GLY A 484 -37.86 10.07 -4.77
C GLY A 484 -36.57 10.22 -5.57
N LEU A 485 -35.72 9.23 -5.40
CA LEU A 485 -34.43 9.10 -6.08
C LEU A 485 -34.56 8.29 -7.36
N VAL A 486 -33.80 8.68 -8.37
CA VAL A 486 -33.54 7.84 -9.55
C VAL A 486 -32.06 7.58 -9.63
N VAL A 487 -31.66 6.33 -9.48
CA VAL A 487 -30.24 5.94 -9.49
C VAL A 487 -29.82 5.54 -10.90
N ASN A 488 -28.90 6.30 -11.45
CA ASN A 488 -28.35 6.08 -12.78
C ASN A 488 -26.98 5.38 -12.71
N ARG A 489 -26.53 4.79 -13.82
CA ARG A 489 -25.26 4.09 -14.00
C ARG A 489 -25.09 2.88 -13.08
N VAL A 490 -26.17 2.23 -12.70
CA VAL A 490 -26.14 1.01 -11.92
C VAL A 490 -25.49 -0.11 -12.73
N ARG A 491 -24.52 -0.81 -12.17
CA ARG A 491 -23.77 -1.85 -12.87
C ARG A 491 -24.61 -3.11 -13.07
N GLU A 492 -24.43 -3.79 -14.20
CA GLU A 492 -24.97 -5.14 -14.43
C GLU A 492 -24.53 -6.09 -13.30
N GLY A 493 -25.48 -6.83 -12.74
CA GLY A 493 -25.28 -7.71 -11.58
C GLY A 493 -25.66 -7.08 -10.23
N ARG A 494 -25.84 -5.75 -10.14
CA ARG A 494 -26.46 -5.07 -9.01
C ARG A 494 -27.82 -4.48 -9.32
N LEU A 495 -28.15 -4.35 -10.59
CA LEU A 495 -29.49 -3.94 -10.99
C LEU A 495 -30.52 -4.78 -10.23
N TRP A 496 -31.30 -4.14 -9.38
CA TRP A 496 -32.42 -4.76 -8.68
C TRP A 496 -32.03 -5.65 -7.47
N SER A 497 -30.93 -5.35 -6.77
CA SER A 497 -30.56 -6.06 -5.54
C SER A 497 -31.29 -5.55 -4.29
N GLY A 498 -32.09 -4.49 -4.40
CA GLY A 498 -32.87 -3.91 -3.30
C GLY A 498 -33.95 -4.83 -2.74
N GLN A 499 -34.23 -4.73 -1.44
CA GLN A 499 -35.22 -5.55 -0.70
C GLN A 499 -36.71 -5.29 -1.09
N GLY A 500 -36.96 -4.47 -2.13
CA GLY A 500 -38.30 -4.28 -2.66
C GLY A 500 -38.68 -5.38 -3.64
N GLY A 501 -39.89 -5.96 -3.50
CA GLY A 501 -40.40 -7.10 -4.27
C GLY A 501 -40.36 -6.98 -5.80
N TYR A 502 -39.91 -5.86 -6.33
CA TYR A 502 -39.81 -5.56 -7.77
C TYR A 502 -38.47 -6.01 -8.37
N ALA A 503 -37.41 -6.16 -7.59
CA ALA A 503 -36.12 -6.74 -8.01
C ALA A 503 -36.26 -8.19 -8.50
N TYR A 504 -37.24 -8.92 -7.94
CA TYR A 504 -37.51 -10.32 -8.29
C TYR A 504 -38.13 -10.46 -9.70
N ALA A 505 -39.04 -9.58 -10.07
CA ALA A 505 -39.75 -9.64 -11.33
C ALA A 505 -38.85 -9.40 -12.56
N TYR A 506 -37.83 -8.52 -12.44
CA TYR A 506 -36.92 -8.24 -13.56
C TYR A 506 -35.87 -9.34 -13.75
N ARG A 507 -35.30 -9.89 -12.64
CA ARG A 507 -34.40 -11.06 -12.72
C ARG A 507 -35.09 -12.25 -13.38
N TYR A 508 -36.39 -12.43 -13.17
CA TYR A 508 -37.16 -13.53 -13.76
C TYR A 508 -37.38 -13.29 -15.25
N ARG A 509 -37.74 -12.08 -15.69
CA ARG A 509 -37.92 -11.72 -17.10
C ARG A 509 -36.63 -11.78 -17.91
N TYR A 510 -35.53 -11.28 -17.40
CA TYR A 510 -34.23 -11.30 -18.07
C TYR A 510 -33.70 -12.73 -18.25
N ARG A 511 -33.84 -13.57 -17.20
CA ARG A 511 -33.55 -15.01 -17.32
C ARG A 511 -34.46 -15.72 -18.35
N TYR A 512 -35.74 -15.38 -18.38
CA TYR A 512 -36.70 -16.01 -19.30
C TYR A 512 -36.40 -15.65 -20.75
N ARG A 513 -36.04 -14.39 -21.03
CA ARG A 513 -35.65 -13.96 -22.38
C ARG A 513 -34.32 -14.55 -22.84
N ARG A 514 -33.34 -14.65 -21.99
CA ARG A 514 -32.05 -15.29 -22.30
C ARG A 514 -32.22 -16.79 -22.56
N ALA A 515 -33.11 -17.44 -21.86
CA ALA A 515 -33.47 -18.85 -22.09
C ALA A 515 -34.26 -19.04 -23.41
N SER A 516 -35.18 -18.13 -23.76
CA SER A 516 -35.93 -18.17 -25.01
C SER A 516 -35.09 -17.80 -26.23
N ALA A 517 -34.09 -16.92 -26.10
CA ALA A 517 -33.14 -16.59 -27.17
C ALA A 517 -32.09 -17.69 -27.42
N ALA A 518 -31.85 -18.55 -26.43
CA ALA A 518 -30.91 -19.68 -26.51
C ALA A 518 -31.56 -21.00 -27.03
N SER A 519 -32.87 -21.03 -27.25
CA SER A 519 -33.54 -22.19 -27.86
C SER A 519 -33.32 -22.19 -29.39
N PRO A 520 -32.59 -23.17 -29.94
CA PRO A 520 -32.46 -23.27 -31.39
C PRO A 520 -33.84 -23.55 -32.00
N LYS A 521 -34.22 -22.77 -33.01
CA LYS A 521 -35.37 -23.08 -33.86
C LYS A 521 -35.18 -24.49 -34.42
N LYS A 522 -35.88 -25.47 -33.87
CA LYS A 522 -36.05 -26.76 -34.55
C LYS A 522 -36.84 -26.51 -35.83
N ARG A 523 -36.18 -26.74 -36.94
CA ARG A 523 -36.85 -27.02 -38.24
C ARG A 523 -37.30 -28.47 -38.24
#